data_154dc627d1f18d0547145c78bd3fea9b
#
_entry.id   154dc627d1f18d0547145c78bd3fea9b
#
_cell.length_a   1.000
_cell.length_b   1.000
_cell.length_c   1.000
_cell.angle_alpha   90.00
_cell.angle_beta   90.00
_cell.angle_gamma   90.00
#
_symmetry.space_group_name_H-M   'P 1'
#
loop_
_entity.id
_entity.type
_entity.pdbx_description
1 polymer ?
#
loop_
_entity_poly.entity_id
_entity_poly.type
_entity_poly.pdbx_seq_one_letter_code
_entity_poly.pdbx_strand_id
1 'polypeptide(L)' 'MNWHYDNPILNGEYLCCVKDYSFPFPLFWNTENGGWGDWWHGEQDDGLAEWNQFENSLVVCYTSFQEIPMPEGW' A
#
# COMPACT_ATOMS: atom_id res chain seq x y z
N MET A 1 2.30 -5.34 -16.36
CA MET A 1 2.30 -5.04 -14.92
C MET A 1 3.45 -5.80 -14.28
N ASN A 2 4.29 -5.11 -13.54
CA ASN A 2 5.46 -5.71 -12.90
C ASN A 2 5.25 -5.81 -11.39
N TRP A 3 5.32 -7.02 -10.88
CA TRP A 3 5.25 -7.24 -9.45
C TRP A 3 6.65 -7.23 -8.83
N HIS A 4 6.82 -6.50 -7.74
CA HIS A 4 8.08 -6.34 -7.04
C HIS A 4 8.01 -7.10 -5.73
N TYR A 5 9.07 -7.85 -5.43
CA TYR A 5 9.14 -8.70 -4.24
C TYR A 5 10.10 -8.17 -3.18
N ASP A 6 10.73 -7.03 -3.46
CA ASP A 6 11.55 -6.29 -2.51
C ASP A 6 10.72 -5.21 -1.80
N ASN A 7 11.36 -4.42 -0.97
CA ASN A 7 10.68 -3.29 -0.33
C ASN A 7 10.73 -2.07 -1.25
N PRO A 8 9.67 -1.23 -1.25
CA PRO A 8 9.70 0.01 -2.01
C PRO A 8 10.84 0.94 -1.58
N ILE A 9 11.37 1.69 -2.53
CA ILE A 9 12.38 2.69 -2.27
C ILE A 9 11.74 3.99 -1.81
N LEU A 10 10.57 4.32 -2.37
CA LEU A 10 9.86 5.56 -2.07
C LEU A 10 8.62 5.29 -1.22
N ASN A 11 8.36 6.19 -0.27
CA ASN A 11 7.11 6.16 0.46
C ASN A 11 5.95 6.50 -0.48
N GLY A 12 4.82 5.86 -0.29
CA GLY A 12 3.64 6.10 -1.10
C GLY A 12 2.67 4.96 -1.07
N GLU A 13 1.64 5.06 -1.90
CA GLU A 13 0.62 4.04 -2.02
C GLU A 13 0.96 3.06 -3.13
N TYR A 14 0.76 1.79 -2.85
CA TYR A 14 1.03 0.70 -3.79
C TYR A 14 -0.10 -0.32 -3.75
N LEU A 15 -0.30 -1.01 -4.86
CA LEU A 15 -1.22 -2.14 -4.91
C LEU A 15 -0.47 -3.39 -4.46
N CYS A 16 -0.96 -4.05 -3.41
CA CYS A 16 -0.25 -5.13 -2.75
C CYS A 16 -1.00 -6.45 -2.83
N CYS A 17 -0.25 -7.52 -3.07
CA CYS A 17 -0.75 -8.89 -2.89
C CYS A 17 -0.40 -9.33 -1.48
N VAL A 18 -1.41 -9.72 -0.72
CA VAL A 18 -1.26 -10.08 0.67
C VAL A 18 -1.63 -11.54 0.86
N LYS A 19 -0.85 -12.24 1.67
CA LYS A 19 -1.08 -13.64 1.97
C LYS A 19 -2.50 -13.87 2.51
N ASP A 20 -3.14 -14.91 2.00
CA ASP A 20 -4.49 -15.32 2.36
C ASP A 20 -5.62 -14.43 1.85
N TYR A 21 -5.30 -13.42 1.06
CA TYR A 21 -6.30 -12.61 0.37
C TYR A 21 -6.38 -13.02 -1.09
N SER A 22 -7.59 -13.07 -1.63
CA SER A 22 -7.83 -13.57 -2.98
C SER A 22 -7.64 -12.52 -4.08
N PHE A 23 -7.46 -11.26 -3.70
CA PHE A 23 -7.24 -10.17 -4.65
C PHE A 23 -6.34 -9.11 -4.01
N PRO A 24 -5.59 -8.36 -4.83
CA PRO A 24 -4.73 -7.30 -4.31
C PRO A 24 -5.55 -6.11 -3.82
N PHE A 25 -4.99 -5.36 -2.86
CA PHE A 25 -5.60 -4.13 -2.37
C PHE A 25 -4.50 -3.11 -2.03
N PRO A 26 -4.87 -1.81 -1.93
CA PRO A 26 -3.87 -0.78 -1.71
C PRO A 26 -3.40 -0.74 -0.26
N LEU A 27 -2.09 -0.52 -0.10
CA LEU A 27 -1.47 -0.21 1.18
C LEU A 27 -0.46 0.91 0.98
N PHE A 28 -0.14 1.61 2.04
CA PHE A 28 0.92 2.61 2.03
C PHE A 28 2.23 2.02 2.53
N TRP A 29 3.32 2.42 1.88
CA TRP A 29 4.66 2.15 2.38
C TRP A 29 5.21 3.41 3.02
N ASN A 30 5.70 3.31 4.25
CA ASN A 30 6.31 4.42 4.97
C ASN A 30 7.45 3.89 5.81
N THR A 31 8.68 4.24 5.44
CA THR A 31 9.88 3.78 6.13
C THR A 31 9.97 4.30 7.56
N GLU A 32 9.50 5.51 7.80
CA GLU A 32 9.53 6.11 9.13
C GLU A 32 8.59 5.40 10.11
N ASN A 33 7.51 4.82 9.60
CA ASN A 33 6.52 4.11 10.42
C ASN A 33 6.74 2.59 10.43
N GLY A 34 7.78 2.10 9.76
CA GLY A 34 8.13 0.69 9.83
C GLY A 34 7.62 -0.17 8.69
N GLY A 35 7.15 0.42 7.60
CA GLY A 35 6.83 -0.33 6.39
C GLY A 35 5.39 -0.19 5.92
N TRP A 36 4.68 -1.31 5.80
CA TRP A 36 3.34 -1.34 5.24
C TRP A 36 2.28 -0.96 6.26
N GLY A 37 1.30 -0.21 5.83
CA GLY A 37 0.20 0.17 6.70
C GLY A 37 -0.83 1.02 5.99
N ASP A 38 -1.66 1.68 6.78
CA ASP A 38 -2.72 2.51 6.26
C ASP A 38 -2.87 3.76 7.13
N TRP A 39 -3.28 4.85 6.51
CA TRP A 39 -3.59 6.08 7.23
C TRP A 39 -5.08 6.11 7.57
N TRP A 40 -5.37 6.31 8.83
CA TRP A 40 -6.73 6.33 9.31
C TRP A 40 -7.09 7.72 9.83
N HIS A 41 -8.27 8.19 9.42
CA HIS A 41 -8.82 9.47 9.90
C HIS A 41 -10.02 9.15 10.79
N GLY A 42 -9.96 9.58 12.04
CA GLY A 42 -11.06 9.37 12.96
C GLY A 42 -12.30 10.21 12.62
N GLU A 43 -13.44 9.78 13.13
CA GLU A 43 -14.72 10.49 12.92
C GLU A 43 -14.72 11.89 13.53
N GLN A 44 -13.96 12.07 14.60
CA GLN A 44 -13.76 13.39 15.21
C GLN A 44 -12.54 14.00 14.55
N ASP A 45 -12.77 14.62 13.43
CA ASP A 45 -11.70 15.15 12.61
C ASP A 45 -11.03 16.35 13.29
N ASP A 46 -9.93 16.09 13.97
CA ASP A 46 -9.02 17.09 14.48
C ASP A 46 -7.91 17.41 13.47
N GLY A 47 -8.03 16.89 12.26
CA GLY A 47 -7.06 17.10 11.20
C GLY A 47 -5.85 16.18 11.25
N LEU A 48 -5.82 15.23 12.17
CA LEU A 48 -4.70 14.30 12.32
C LEU A 48 -5.06 12.92 11.80
N ALA A 49 -4.17 12.36 10.96
CA ALA A 49 -4.25 10.98 10.52
C ALA A 49 -3.42 10.11 11.44
N GLU A 50 -3.91 8.91 11.74
CA GLU A 50 -3.16 7.93 12.51
C GLU A 50 -2.67 6.82 11.60
N TRP A 51 -1.46 6.34 11.88
CA TRP A 51 -0.89 5.22 11.16
C TRP A 51 -1.35 3.90 11.78
N ASN A 52 -1.91 3.04 10.94
CA ASN A 52 -2.23 1.67 11.32
C ASN A 52 -1.22 0.74 10.68
N GLN A 53 -0.35 0.17 11.51
CA GLN A 53 0.68 -0.75 11.03
C GLN A 53 0.07 -2.05 10.53
N PHE A 54 0.42 -2.42 9.31
CA PHE A 54 0.09 -3.72 8.75
C PHE A 54 1.23 -4.70 9.04
N GLU A 55 0.91 -6.00 9.09
CA GLU A 55 1.95 -7.01 9.29
C GLU A 55 2.77 -7.17 8.00
N ASN A 56 3.99 -6.65 8.00
CA ASN A 56 4.84 -6.61 6.81
C ASN A 56 5.06 -7.98 6.19
N SER A 57 5.18 -9.02 7.02
CA SER A 57 5.45 -10.38 6.55
C SER A 57 4.32 -10.98 5.72
N LEU A 58 3.14 -10.39 5.77
CA LEU A 58 1.99 -10.84 4.99
C LEU A 58 1.99 -10.27 3.57
N VAL A 59 2.71 -9.19 3.31
CA VAL A 59 2.78 -8.59 1.98
C VAL A 59 3.75 -9.40 1.12
N VAL A 60 3.22 -10.06 0.09
CA VAL A 60 4.00 -10.94 -0.78
C VAL A 60 4.73 -10.15 -1.85
N CYS A 61 4.03 -9.23 -2.50
CA CYS A 61 4.58 -8.39 -3.57
C CYS A 61 3.70 -7.17 -3.76
N TYR A 62 4.22 -6.21 -4.51
CA TYR A 62 3.50 -4.97 -4.76
C TYR A 62 3.77 -4.49 -6.18
N THR A 63 2.91 -3.59 -6.67
CA THR A 63 3.15 -2.84 -7.88
C THR A 63 2.75 -1.39 -7.67
N SER A 64 3.40 -0.50 -8.40
CA SER A 64 3.03 0.91 -8.40
C SER A 64 1.74 1.10 -9.21
N PHE A 65 0.88 2.03 -8.77
CA PHE A 65 -0.30 2.39 -9.56
C PHE A 65 0.06 2.93 -10.94
N GLN A 66 1.25 3.49 -11.09
CA GLN A 66 1.76 3.97 -12.38
C GLN A 66 2.09 2.83 -13.35
N GLU A 67 2.31 1.62 -12.83
CA GLU A 67 2.61 0.43 -13.64
C GLU A 67 1.36 -0.32 -14.07
N ILE A 68 0.19 0.07 -13.57
CA ILE A 68 -1.07 -0.58 -13.90
C ILE A 68 -1.55 -0.04 -15.26
N PRO A 69 -1.81 -0.94 -16.25
CA PRO A 69 -2.32 -0.49 -17.54
C PRO A 69 -3.66 0.20 -17.39
N MET A 70 -3.81 1.36 -18.02
CA MET A 70 -5.06 2.11 -18.01
C MET A 70 -5.88 1.75 -19.23
N PRO A 71 -7.23 1.80 -19.12
CA PRO A 71 -8.07 1.56 -20.29
C PRO A 71 -7.82 2.58 -21.39
N GLU A 72 -7.98 2.15 -22.63
CA GLU A 72 -7.89 3.05 -23.76
C GLU A 72 -8.95 4.13 -23.64
N GLY A 73 -8.56 5.38 -23.89
CA GLY A 73 -9.46 6.51 -23.77
C GLY A 73 -9.61 7.11 -22.38
N TRP A 74 -8.88 6.55 -21.45
CA TRP A 74 -8.86 7.04 -20.07
C TRP A 74 -8.28 8.46 -19.96
#